data_cd31fd3e462ff50ad0d54cb13eee8918
#
_entry.id   cd31fd3e462ff50ad0d54cb13eee8918
#
_cell.length_a   1.000
_cell.length_b   1.000
_cell.length_c   1.000
_cell.angle_alpha   90.00
_cell.angle_beta   90.00
_cell.angle_gamma   90.00
#
_symmetry.space_group_name_H-M   'P 1'
#
loop_
_entity.id
_entity.type
_entity.pdbx_description
1 polymer ?
#
loop_
_entity_poly.entity_id
_entity_poly.type
_entity_poly.pdbx_seq_one_letter_code
_entity_poly.pdbx_strand_id
1 'polypeptide(L)'
;KQLSNENNVTVVTAEKAENFKTDNLDFYSLDLFEPGLSVDDKEIHLQEFKTKLEENFELENFDIIHAHYWLSGLVAKQISEEKNIPYVFSSHSLGVFLEGYNKERVDCEKMVMTSSNFVTASSHYEHVMISENYKIDENKIKKITPGLDRKIFTPDLNLPRENIFLSIGRIQEQKRQLETIKFLNNFRKIDSNFLCYFIGGPSGKSGDDYLAELEESVKEFNLESHVEFLGNLPQTKIKDFMNKSKLLIHTSQYETFGLVAIEANSMGVPILSINTGSLIEIIENNKNGYFAEDFMDNHANNFVKDLLNDDDYFNNVMNQCIQKSEKYNWEVTADSLLKTYQDVKLS
;
A
#
# COMPACT_ATOMS: atom_id res chain seq x y z
N LYS A 1 15.20 -8.80 3.26
CA LYS A 1 15.44 -10.07 3.99
C LYS A 1 15.41 -11.28 3.07
N GLN A 2 14.37 -11.51 2.23
CA GLN A 2 14.37 -12.67 1.30
C GLN A 2 15.50 -12.57 0.26
N LEU A 3 15.73 -11.37 -0.29
CA LEU A 3 16.85 -11.14 -1.23
C LEU A 3 18.23 -11.43 -0.62
N SER A 4 18.39 -11.20 0.69
CA SER A 4 19.67 -11.42 1.38
C SER A 4 20.01 -12.88 1.67
N ASN A 5 19.14 -13.84 1.32
CA ASN A 5 19.45 -15.26 1.49
C ASN A 5 20.63 -15.69 0.60
N GLU A 6 20.78 -15.09 -0.59
CA GLU A 6 21.80 -15.47 -1.57
C GLU A 6 22.60 -14.27 -2.11
N ASN A 7 22.34 -13.05 -1.61
CA ASN A 7 22.95 -11.82 -2.09
C ASN A 7 23.34 -10.92 -0.93
N ASN A 8 24.37 -10.10 -1.13
CA ASN A 8 24.68 -9.01 -0.23
C ASN A 8 23.73 -7.84 -0.52
N VAL A 9 22.92 -7.46 0.45
CA VAL A 9 21.92 -6.39 0.30
C VAL A 9 22.25 -5.26 1.25
N THR A 10 22.40 -4.06 0.71
CA THR A 10 22.54 -2.83 1.50
C THR A 10 21.28 -1.99 1.29
N VAL A 11 20.57 -1.70 2.36
CA VAL A 11 19.42 -0.80 2.36
C VAL A 11 19.85 0.51 2.99
N VAL A 12 19.61 1.62 2.29
CA VAL A 12 19.94 2.95 2.80
C VAL A 12 18.72 3.85 2.80
N THR A 13 18.50 4.54 3.91
CA THR A 13 17.46 5.57 4.04
C THR A 13 18.06 6.92 4.43
N ALA A 14 17.42 8.00 3.98
CA ALA A 14 17.75 9.36 4.42
C ALA A 14 17.12 9.68 5.78
N GLU A 15 15.97 9.06 6.11
CA GLU A 15 15.30 9.25 7.38
C GLU A 15 16.08 8.65 8.53
N LYS A 16 16.03 9.29 9.69
CA LYS A 16 16.61 8.79 10.93
C LYS A 16 15.95 7.48 11.34
N ALA A 17 16.78 6.47 11.53
CA ALA A 17 16.38 5.13 11.97
C ALA A 17 17.54 4.42 12.66
N GLU A 18 17.26 3.33 13.34
CA GLU A 18 18.29 2.50 13.95
C GLU A 18 19.00 1.64 12.89
N ASN A 19 20.33 1.74 12.82
CA ASN A 19 21.17 0.94 11.95
C ASN A 19 21.24 -0.50 12.45
N PHE A 20 21.24 -1.45 11.53
CA PHE A 20 21.55 -2.85 11.87
C PHE A 20 22.35 -3.52 10.75
N LYS A 21 23.05 -4.59 11.13
CA LYS A 21 23.87 -5.38 10.23
C LYS A 21 23.70 -6.86 10.53
N THR A 22 23.60 -7.64 9.45
CA THR A 22 23.60 -9.11 9.48
C THR A 22 24.63 -9.63 8.49
N ASP A 23 24.78 -10.95 8.34
CA ASP A 23 25.75 -11.53 7.40
C ASP A 23 25.58 -11.04 5.96
N ASN A 24 24.34 -10.89 5.48
CA ASN A 24 24.05 -10.53 4.09
C ASN A 24 23.06 -9.35 3.94
N LEU A 25 22.67 -8.70 5.03
CA LEU A 25 21.75 -7.57 4.98
C LEU A 25 22.22 -6.48 5.95
N ASP A 26 22.63 -5.37 5.38
CA ASP A 26 22.99 -4.16 6.10
C ASP A 26 21.88 -3.11 5.91
N PHE A 27 21.50 -2.43 6.97
CA PHE A 27 20.58 -1.31 6.94
C PHE A 27 21.26 -0.07 7.53
N TYR A 28 21.30 1.00 6.75
CA TYR A 28 21.90 2.27 7.14
C TYR A 28 20.90 3.42 7.05
N SER A 29 20.79 4.15 8.13
CA SER A 29 20.19 5.48 8.16
C SER A 29 21.31 6.51 8.01
N LEU A 30 21.14 7.46 7.09
CA LEU A 30 22.07 8.59 6.94
C LEU A 30 21.68 9.79 7.82
N ASP A 31 20.57 9.69 8.55
CA ASP A 31 20.12 10.63 9.57
C ASP A 31 20.07 12.10 9.08
N LEU A 32 19.48 12.30 7.88
CA LEU A 32 19.34 13.64 7.30
C LEU A 32 18.14 14.39 7.87
N PHE A 33 17.08 13.67 8.23
CA PHE A 33 15.86 14.24 8.79
C PHE A 33 15.08 13.24 9.62
N GLU A 34 14.25 13.75 10.53
CA GLU A 34 13.34 12.93 11.34
C GLU A 34 12.22 12.34 10.48
N PRO A 35 11.68 11.16 10.83
CA PRO A 35 10.53 10.58 10.16
C PRO A 35 9.31 11.50 10.14
N GLY A 36 8.56 11.46 9.04
CA GLY A 36 7.32 12.21 8.91
C GLY A 36 7.43 13.54 8.17
N LEU A 37 8.61 13.91 7.68
CA LEU A 37 8.75 15.10 6.83
C LEU A 37 7.84 15.01 5.59
N SER A 38 7.35 16.17 5.13
CA SER A 38 6.61 16.25 3.87
C SER A 38 7.51 15.91 2.66
N VAL A 39 6.90 15.57 1.52
CA VAL A 39 7.67 15.25 0.31
C VAL A 39 8.46 16.48 -0.19
N ASP A 40 7.84 17.65 -0.14
CA ASP A 40 8.46 18.91 -0.55
C ASP A 40 9.71 19.23 0.32
N ASP A 41 9.64 18.96 1.62
CA ASP A 41 10.77 19.16 2.53
C ASP A 41 11.88 18.13 2.32
N LYS A 42 11.53 16.89 1.96
CA LYS A 42 12.52 15.83 1.63
C LYS A 42 13.30 16.13 0.37
N GLU A 43 12.70 16.79 -0.60
CA GLU A 43 13.34 17.14 -1.88
C GLU A 43 14.59 18.03 -1.68
N ILE A 44 14.56 18.90 -0.68
CA ILE A 44 15.69 19.79 -0.34
C ILE A 44 16.96 19.00 0.03
N HIS A 45 16.81 17.79 0.57
CA HIS A 45 17.90 16.93 1.04
C HIS A 45 18.48 16.00 -0.02
N LEU A 46 17.99 16.01 -1.27
CA LEU A 46 18.45 15.05 -2.30
C LEU A 46 19.94 15.12 -2.59
N GLN A 47 20.50 16.34 -2.69
CA GLN A 47 21.92 16.52 -2.95
C GLN A 47 22.77 16.06 -1.76
N GLU A 48 22.34 16.34 -0.54
CA GLU A 48 23.01 15.87 0.68
C GLU A 48 22.94 14.35 0.78
N PHE A 49 21.79 13.76 0.44
CA PHE A 49 21.62 12.30 0.40
C PHE A 49 22.61 11.65 -0.56
N LYS A 50 22.73 12.18 -1.78
CA LYS A 50 23.71 11.70 -2.76
C LYS A 50 25.14 11.79 -2.22
N THR A 51 25.52 12.96 -1.70
CA THR A 51 26.87 13.18 -1.16
C THR A 51 27.19 12.18 -0.04
N LYS A 52 26.27 11.98 0.90
CA LYS A 52 26.47 11.01 1.99
C LYS A 52 26.52 9.56 1.51
N LEU A 53 25.79 9.21 0.45
CA LEU A 53 25.95 7.88 -0.17
C LEU A 53 27.38 7.69 -0.71
N GLU A 54 27.92 8.68 -1.40
CA GLU A 54 29.29 8.64 -1.96
C GLU A 54 30.37 8.65 -0.87
N GLU A 55 30.14 9.35 0.24
CA GLU A 55 31.09 9.39 1.37
C GLU A 55 31.11 8.09 2.19
N ASN A 56 30.00 7.39 2.30
CA ASN A 56 29.84 6.23 3.17
C ASN A 56 30.03 4.89 2.44
N PHE A 57 29.91 4.87 1.11
CA PHE A 57 29.95 3.65 0.32
C PHE A 57 30.84 3.79 -0.91
N GLU A 58 31.62 2.75 -1.17
CA GLU A 58 32.31 2.57 -2.46
C GLU A 58 31.26 2.07 -3.47
N LEU A 59 30.54 3.01 -4.09
CA LEU A 59 29.37 2.72 -4.92
C LEU A 59 29.69 1.79 -6.08
N GLU A 60 30.92 1.85 -6.62
CA GLU A 60 31.43 1.01 -7.70
C GLU A 60 31.43 -0.50 -7.37
N ASN A 61 31.34 -0.85 -6.08
CA ASN A 61 31.26 -2.25 -5.64
C ASN A 61 29.85 -2.84 -5.69
N PHE A 62 28.84 -2.04 -6.02
CA PHE A 62 27.48 -2.52 -6.17
C PHE A 62 27.18 -2.92 -7.60
N ASP A 63 26.58 -4.11 -7.77
CA ASP A 63 26.17 -4.62 -9.08
C ASP A 63 24.95 -3.88 -9.65
N ILE A 64 24.07 -3.36 -8.78
CA ILE A 64 22.80 -2.76 -9.15
C ILE A 64 22.26 -1.87 -8.03
N ILE A 65 21.56 -0.80 -8.38
CA ILE A 65 20.81 0.04 -7.48
C ILE A 65 19.31 -0.25 -7.69
N HIS A 66 18.56 -0.43 -6.61
CA HIS A 66 17.09 -0.47 -6.67
C HIS A 66 16.53 0.75 -5.93
N ALA A 67 16.02 1.71 -6.67
CA ALA A 67 15.44 2.92 -6.11
C ALA A 67 13.95 2.77 -5.86
N HIS A 68 13.53 3.14 -4.65
CA HIS A 68 12.15 3.13 -4.21
C HIS A 68 11.64 4.55 -4.05
N TYR A 69 10.58 4.90 -4.77
CA TYR A 69 9.98 6.23 -4.83
C TYR A 69 10.79 7.24 -5.67
N TRP A 70 10.11 8.23 -6.25
CA TRP A 70 10.71 9.12 -7.26
C TRP A 70 11.91 9.94 -6.77
N LEU A 71 11.92 10.38 -5.50
CA LEU A 71 13.04 11.11 -4.92
C LEU A 71 14.32 10.26 -4.91
N SER A 72 14.23 9.01 -4.44
CA SER A 72 15.36 8.07 -4.51
C SER A 72 15.74 7.73 -5.95
N GLY A 73 14.73 7.72 -6.85
CA GLY A 73 14.94 7.54 -8.28
C GLY A 73 15.80 8.63 -8.92
N LEU A 74 15.61 9.89 -8.54
CA LEU A 74 16.43 11.02 -9.00
C LEU A 74 17.90 10.85 -8.58
N VAL A 75 18.15 10.44 -7.35
CA VAL A 75 19.51 10.19 -6.85
C VAL A 75 20.13 8.98 -7.54
N ALA A 76 19.39 7.88 -7.67
CA ALA A 76 19.87 6.68 -8.35
C ALA A 76 20.22 6.94 -9.82
N LYS A 77 19.43 7.77 -10.52
CA LYS A 77 19.73 8.21 -11.89
C LYS A 77 21.06 8.93 -11.97
N GLN A 78 21.32 9.91 -11.09
CA GLN A 78 22.58 10.65 -11.07
C GLN A 78 23.78 9.73 -10.81
N ILE A 79 23.69 8.86 -9.79
CA ILE A 79 24.74 7.89 -9.47
C ILE A 79 24.97 6.92 -10.64
N SER A 80 23.89 6.43 -11.26
CA SER A 80 23.98 5.55 -12.42
C SER A 80 24.74 6.18 -13.59
N GLU A 81 24.45 7.44 -13.91
CA GLU A 81 25.12 8.18 -14.98
C GLU A 81 26.60 8.45 -14.67
N GLU A 82 26.94 8.78 -13.42
CA GLU A 82 28.32 9.12 -13.02
C GLU A 82 29.21 7.88 -12.82
N LYS A 83 28.64 6.79 -12.30
CA LYS A 83 29.37 5.58 -11.91
C LYS A 83 29.17 4.39 -12.85
N ASN A 84 28.28 4.53 -13.84
CA ASN A 84 27.91 3.46 -14.78
C ASN A 84 27.37 2.21 -14.05
N ILE A 85 26.55 2.41 -12.98
CA ILE A 85 25.89 1.35 -12.24
C ILE A 85 24.44 1.28 -12.70
N PRO A 86 23.95 0.12 -13.17
CA PRO A 86 22.56 0.01 -13.61
C PRO A 86 21.59 0.17 -12.44
N TYR A 87 20.36 0.64 -12.74
CA TYR A 87 19.35 0.74 -11.70
C TYR A 87 17.95 0.29 -12.14
N VAL A 88 17.20 -0.23 -11.17
CA VAL A 88 15.78 -0.57 -11.25
C VAL A 88 15.00 0.44 -10.42
N PHE A 89 13.79 0.74 -10.85
CA PHE A 89 12.93 1.72 -10.19
C PHE A 89 11.57 1.15 -9.80
N SER A 90 11.14 1.38 -8.55
CA SER A 90 9.80 1.11 -8.04
C SER A 90 9.11 2.41 -7.63
N SER A 91 7.94 2.71 -8.21
CA SER A 91 7.24 4.00 -8.02
C SER A 91 6.58 4.13 -6.65
N HIS A 92 5.96 3.08 -6.13
CA HIS A 92 5.09 3.02 -4.93
C HIS A 92 3.84 3.92 -4.97
N SER A 93 3.85 4.96 -5.77
CA SER A 93 2.71 5.83 -6.09
C SER A 93 3.02 6.60 -7.37
N LEU A 94 1.99 6.96 -8.12
CA LEU A 94 2.13 7.68 -9.38
C LEU A 94 1.57 9.10 -9.24
N GLY A 95 2.36 10.09 -9.60
CA GLY A 95 2.01 11.51 -9.51
C GLY A 95 0.78 11.89 -10.33
N VAL A 96 0.50 11.15 -11.41
CA VAL A 96 -0.70 11.36 -12.25
C VAL A 96 -2.02 11.14 -11.52
N PHE A 97 -2.02 10.48 -10.35
CA PHE A 97 -3.23 10.24 -9.55
C PHE A 97 -3.36 11.16 -8.33
N LEU A 98 -2.41 12.05 -8.12
CA LEU A 98 -2.48 12.97 -6.99
C LEU A 98 -3.42 14.12 -7.32
N GLU A 99 -4.26 14.50 -6.35
CA GLU A 99 -5.02 15.74 -6.44
C GLU A 99 -4.07 16.93 -6.56
N GLY A 100 -4.45 17.87 -7.45
CA GLY A 100 -3.60 19.04 -7.73
C GLY A 100 -2.42 18.73 -8.64
N TYR A 101 -2.54 17.75 -9.55
CA TYR A 101 -1.56 17.37 -10.59
C TYR A 101 -0.25 18.18 -10.56
N ASN A 102 0.74 17.67 -9.86
CA ASN A 102 2.06 18.27 -9.83
C ASN A 102 2.85 17.82 -11.09
N LYS A 103 2.82 18.66 -12.12
CA LYS A 103 3.50 18.40 -13.39
C LYS A 103 5.00 18.13 -13.20
N GLU A 104 5.65 18.87 -12.30
CA GLU A 104 7.08 18.72 -12.02
C GLU A 104 7.38 17.31 -11.49
N ARG A 105 6.60 16.81 -10.54
CA ARG A 105 6.73 15.43 -10.06
C ARG A 105 6.52 14.42 -11.17
N VAL A 106 5.49 14.58 -12.01
CA VAL A 106 5.22 13.66 -13.12
C VAL A 106 6.35 13.65 -14.14
N ASP A 107 6.93 14.81 -14.45
CA ASP A 107 8.08 14.95 -15.34
C ASP A 107 9.33 14.28 -14.73
N CYS A 108 9.57 14.42 -13.43
CA CYS A 108 10.64 13.73 -12.70
C CYS A 108 10.45 12.21 -12.70
N GLU A 109 9.26 11.72 -12.38
CA GLU A 109 8.92 10.28 -12.43
C GLU A 109 9.17 9.71 -13.83
N LYS A 110 8.71 10.42 -14.88
CA LYS A 110 8.95 10.02 -16.27
C LYS A 110 10.44 9.95 -16.61
N MET A 111 11.21 10.94 -16.19
CA MET A 111 12.66 10.98 -16.42
C MET A 111 13.34 9.78 -15.75
N VAL A 112 13.03 9.49 -14.48
CA VAL A 112 13.55 8.34 -13.73
C VAL A 112 13.18 7.03 -14.40
N MET A 113 11.90 6.83 -14.76
CA MET A 113 11.42 5.62 -15.43
C MET A 113 12.07 5.43 -16.81
N THR A 114 12.26 6.52 -17.56
CA THR A 114 12.87 6.46 -18.89
C THR A 114 14.35 6.07 -18.82
N SER A 115 15.09 6.55 -17.84
CA SER A 115 16.54 6.28 -17.71
C SER A 115 16.85 4.98 -16.94
N SER A 116 15.95 4.43 -16.12
CA SER A 116 16.17 3.15 -15.43
C SER A 116 16.30 1.98 -16.43
N ASN A 117 16.95 0.89 -16.05
CA ASN A 117 16.97 -0.34 -16.86
C ASN A 117 15.59 -1.01 -16.88
N PHE A 118 14.96 -1.16 -15.72
CA PHE A 118 13.60 -1.63 -15.59
C PHE A 118 12.82 -0.81 -14.58
N VAL A 119 11.50 -0.76 -14.78
CA VAL A 119 10.52 -0.21 -13.85
C VAL A 119 9.71 -1.38 -13.29
N THR A 120 9.50 -1.44 -11.98
CA THR A 120 8.60 -2.44 -11.41
C THR A 120 7.20 -1.87 -11.25
N ALA A 121 6.19 -2.68 -11.54
CA ALA A 121 4.78 -2.40 -11.27
C ALA A 121 4.24 -3.47 -10.33
N SER A 122 3.53 -3.06 -9.28
CA SER A 122 2.99 -3.95 -8.24
C SER A 122 1.75 -4.74 -8.71
N SER A 123 1.07 -4.24 -9.74
CA SER A 123 -0.16 -4.80 -10.32
C SER A 123 -0.19 -4.63 -11.83
N HIS A 124 -1.11 -5.31 -12.50
CA HIS A 124 -1.34 -5.05 -13.93
C HIS A 124 -1.93 -3.65 -14.16
N TYR A 125 -2.78 -3.19 -13.24
CA TYR A 125 -3.30 -1.82 -13.29
C TYR A 125 -2.16 -0.79 -13.28
N GLU A 126 -1.20 -0.90 -12.34
CA GLU A 126 -0.05 0.00 -12.29
C GLU A 126 0.82 -0.10 -13.54
N HIS A 127 1.02 -1.31 -14.08
CA HIS A 127 1.74 -1.54 -15.33
C HIS A 127 1.12 -0.73 -16.49
N VAL A 128 -0.20 -0.85 -16.68
CA VAL A 128 -0.93 -0.10 -17.73
C VAL A 128 -0.81 1.40 -17.49
N MET A 129 -0.96 1.85 -16.25
CA MET A 129 -0.87 3.28 -15.91
C MET A 129 0.51 3.86 -16.20
N ILE A 130 1.58 3.11 -15.91
CA ILE A 130 2.96 3.51 -16.23
C ILE A 130 3.14 3.58 -17.76
N SER A 131 2.74 2.55 -18.48
CA SER A 131 2.86 2.53 -19.94
C SER A 131 2.06 3.66 -20.60
N GLU A 132 0.80 3.84 -20.23
CA GLU A 132 -0.09 4.79 -20.89
C GLU A 132 0.16 6.25 -20.50
N ASN A 133 0.41 6.56 -19.23
CA ASN A 133 0.53 7.96 -18.79
C ASN A 133 1.96 8.48 -18.90
N TYR A 134 2.96 7.65 -18.64
CA TYR A 134 4.38 8.05 -18.72
C TYR A 134 5.02 7.68 -20.05
N LYS A 135 4.33 6.89 -20.91
CA LYS A 135 4.83 6.44 -22.22
C LYS A 135 6.11 5.60 -22.11
N ILE A 136 6.16 4.75 -21.10
CA ILE A 136 7.25 3.79 -20.90
C ILE A 136 6.95 2.53 -21.71
N ASP A 137 7.98 1.98 -22.37
CA ASP A 137 7.89 0.72 -23.13
C ASP A 137 7.47 -0.42 -22.19
N GLU A 138 6.43 -1.18 -22.58
CA GLU A 138 5.89 -2.27 -21.80
C GLU A 138 6.94 -3.36 -21.47
N ASN A 139 7.91 -3.60 -22.37
CA ASN A 139 8.98 -4.56 -22.14
C ASN A 139 9.92 -4.14 -20.99
N LYS A 140 9.96 -2.85 -20.71
CA LYS A 140 10.74 -2.27 -19.60
C LYS A 140 10.03 -2.37 -18.26
N ILE A 141 8.72 -2.62 -18.26
CA ILE A 141 7.92 -2.69 -17.05
C ILE A 141 7.80 -4.15 -16.59
N LYS A 142 8.30 -4.46 -15.41
CA LYS A 142 8.25 -5.80 -14.80
C LYS A 142 7.16 -5.83 -13.74
N LYS A 143 6.15 -6.67 -13.91
CA LYS A 143 5.14 -6.86 -12.87
C LYS A 143 5.72 -7.69 -11.72
N ILE A 144 5.85 -7.06 -10.56
CA ILE A 144 6.38 -7.67 -9.33
C ILE A 144 5.42 -7.38 -8.19
N THR A 145 4.59 -8.37 -7.91
CA THR A 145 3.56 -8.27 -6.88
C THR A 145 4.18 -8.34 -5.49
N PRO A 146 3.91 -7.39 -4.59
CA PRO A 146 4.36 -7.44 -3.21
C PRO A 146 3.86 -8.68 -2.47
N GLY A 147 4.68 -9.18 -1.56
CA GLY A 147 4.32 -10.27 -0.67
C GLY A 147 3.58 -9.81 0.58
N LEU A 148 3.16 -10.78 1.37
CA LEU A 148 2.50 -10.61 2.65
C LEU A 148 3.36 -11.20 3.77
N ASP A 149 3.48 -10.53 4.90
CA ASP A 149 4.13 -11.08 6.09
C ASP A 149 3.18 -12.04 6.83
N ARG A 150 3.31 -13.33 6.50
CA ARG A 150 2.53 -14.40 7.11
C ARG A 150 2.83 -14.61 8.60
N LYS A 151 3.92 -14.09 9.14
CA LYS A 151 4.20 -14.14 10.57
C LYS A 151 3.29 -13.18 11.35
N ILE A 152 2.90 -12.10 10.70
CA ILE A 152 1.97 -11.11 11.26
C ILE A 152 0.54 -11.49 10.86
N PHE A 153 0.25 -11.58 9.57
CA PHE A 153 -1.10 -11.73 9.03
C PHE A 153 -1.46 -13.21 8.79
N THR A 154 -1.61 -13.94 9.90
CA THR A 154 -2.20 -15.29 9.95
C THR A 154 -3.38 -15.26 10.91
N PRO A 155 -4.59 -15.67 10.48
CA PRO A 155 -5.78 -15.60 11.30
C PRO A 155 -5.76 -16.65 12.41
N ASP A 156 -6.33 -16.30 13.56
CA ASP A 156 -6.72 -17.28 14.56
C ASP A 156 -8.17 -17.69 14.30
N LEU A 157 -8.37 -18.86 13.74
CA LEU A 157 -9.69 -19.39 13.36
C LEU A 157 -10.53 -19.82 14.58
N ASN A 158 -9.96 -19.86 15.78
CA ASN A 158 -10.70 -20.18 17.01
C ASN A 158 -11.32 -18.93 17.65
N LEU A 159 -10.92 -17.73 17.24
CA LEU A 159 -11.49 -16.49 17.75
C LEU A 159 -12.85 -16.23 17.08
N PRO A 160 -13.90 -15.93 17.86
CA PRO A 160 -15.18 -15.56 17.29
C PRO A 160 -15.08 -14.22 16.56
N ARG A 161 -15.78 -14.10 15.44
CA ARG A 161 -15.91 -12.84 14.71
C ARG A 161 -17.06 -12.02 15.31
N GLU A 162 -16.78 -10.75 15.42
CA GLU A 162 -17.73 -9.74 15.90
C GLU A 162 -18.24 -8.92 14.70
N ASN A 163 -19.38 -8.27 14.83
CA ASN A 163 -19.91 -7.38 13.80
C ASN A 163 -19.10 -6.06 13.74
N ILE A 164 -17.80 -6.20 13.49
CA ILE A 164 -16.84 -5.11 13.38
C ILE A 164 -16.52 -4.88 11.92
N PHE A 165 -16.61 -3.63 11.51
CA PHE A 165 -16.11 -3.12 10.22
C PHE A 165 -14.82 -2.37 10.44
N LEU A 166 -13.94 -2.40 9.46
CA LEU A 166 -12.67 -1.68 9.46
C LEU A 166 -12.59 -0.72 8.29
N SER A 167 -12.05 0.46 8.53
CA SER A 167 -11.54 1.37 7.52
C SER A 167 -10.08 1.67 7.86
N ILE A 168 -9.14 1.10 7.09
CA ILE A 168 -7.71 1.14 7.44
C ILE A 168 -6.95 1.91 6.35
N GLY A 169 -6.25 2.96 6.77
CA GLY A 169 -5.42 3.77 5.90
C GLY A 169 -5.20 5.17 6.46
N ARG A 170 -4.24 5.88 5.91
CA ARG A 170 -4.01 7.29 6.26
C ARG A 170 -5.29 8.11 6.04
N ILE A 171 -5.58 9.01 6.95
CA ILE A 171 -6.70 9.93 6.80
C ILE A 171 -6.30 11.00 5.78
N GLN A 172 -6.85 10.87 4.58
CA GLN A 172 -6.59 11.74 3.42
C GLN A 172 -7.80 11.71 2.48
N GLU A 173 -8.10 12.81 1.80
CA GLU A 173 -9.21 12.93 0.85
C GLU A 173 -9.19 11.82 -0.23
N GLN A 174 -8.01 11.46 -0.75
CA GLN A 174 -7.85 10.37 -1.71
C GLN A 174 -8.32 9.00 -1.20
N LYS A 175 -8.32 8.80 0.12
CA LYS A 175 -8.81 7.56 0.74
C LYS A 175 -10.33 7.56 0.92
N ARG A 176 -10.98 8.72 0.75
CA ARG A 176 -12.43 8.88 0.68
C ARG A 176 -13.18 8.25 1.86
N GLN A 177 -12.62 8.34 3.08
CA GLN A 177 -13.25 7.76 4.29
C GLN A 177 -14.65 8.34 4.56
N LEU A 178 -14.95 9.54 4.05
CA LEU A 178 -16.30 10.11 4.11
C LEU A 178 -17.35 9.21 3.44
N GLU A 179 -16.98 8.52 2.35
CA GLU A 179 -17.88 7.55 1.71
C GLU A 179 -18.15 6.33 2.60
N THR A 180 -17.18 5.91 3.40
CA THR A 180 -17.41 4.90 4.45
C THR A 180 -18.47 5.37 5.43
N ILE A 181 -18.37 6.61 5.94
CA ILE A 181 -19.33 7.17 6.90
C ILE A 181 -20.75 7.26 6.27
N LYS A 182 -20.86 7.70 5.02
CA LYS A 182 -22.13 7.73 4.28
C LYS A 182 -22.73 6.33 4.12
N PHE A 183 -21.90 5.33 3.78
CA PHE A 183 -22.33 3.93 3.72
C PHE A 183 -22.89 3.48 5.08
N LEU A 184 -22.17 3.71 6.17
CA LEU A 184 -22.59 3.32 7.52
C LEU A 184 -23.91 3.98 7.91
N ASN A 185 -24.10 5.26 7.59
CA ASN A 185 -25.37 5.97 7.83
C ASN A 185 -26.55 5.35 7.05
N ASN A 186 -26.29 4.88 5.84
CA ASN A 186 -27.31 4.17 5.06
C ASN A 186 -27.56 2.76 5.60
N PHE A 187 -26.51 1.98 5.84
CA PHE A 187 -26.57 0.59 6.28
C PHE A 187 -27.21 0.46 7.67
N ARG A 188 -26.99 1.41 8.59
CA ARG A 188 -27.63 1.45 9.92
C ARG A 188 -29.16 1.37 9.88
N LYS A 189 -29.79 1.82 8.80
CA LYS A 189 -31.25 1.74 8.63
C LYS A 189 -31.73 0.32 8.33
N ILE A 190 -30.82 -0.55 7.92
CA ILE A 190 -31.04 -1.96 7.56
C ILE A 190 -30.68 -2.85 8.74
N ASP A 191 -29.49 -2.63 9.29
CA ASP A 191 -28.96 -3.32 10.46
C ASP A 191 -28.10 -2.34 11.28
N SER A 192 -28.40 -2.17 12.56
CA SER A 192 -27.67 -1.28 13.46
C SER A 192 -26.69 -2.01 14.37
N ASN A 193 -26.57 -3.34 14.26
CA ASN A 193 -25.71 -4.15 15.11
C ASN A 193 -24.29 -4.27 14.53
N PHE A 194 -23.57 -3.15 14.47
CA PHE A 194 -22.16 -3.10 14.06
C PHE A 194 -21.37 -2.00 14.77
N LEU A 195 -20.05 -2.16 14.79
CA LEU A 195 -19.08 -1.11 15.11
C LEU A 195 -18.11 -0.93 13.95
N CYS A 196 -17.69 0.27 13.67
CA CYS A 196 -16.69 0.57 12.65
C CYS A 196 -15.49 1.30 13.25
N TYR A 197 -14.29 0.75 13.05
CA TYR A 197 -13.05 1.36 13.47
C TYR A 197 -12.31 1.97 12.29
N PHE A 198 -11.97 3.26 12.41
CA PHE A 198 -11.07 3.95 11.49
C PHE A 198 -9.65 3.89 12.07
N ILE A 199 -8.76 3.20 11.37
CA ILE A 199 -7.38 2.96 11.80
C ILE A 199 -6.43 3.66 10.82
N GLY A 200 -5.71 4.63 11.31
CA GLY A 200 -4.76 5.48 10.60
C GLY A 200 -4.85 6.93 11.07
N GLY A 201 -3.76 7.66 10.95
CA GLY A 201 -3.70 9.06 11.33
C GLY A 201 -3.83 10.01 10.15
N PRO A 202 -4.06 11.30 10.42
CA PRO A 202 -4.06 12.35 9.41
C PRO A 202 -2.70 12.42 8.71
N SER A 203 -2.71 12.71 7.42
CA SER A 203 -1.49 12.76 6.62
C SER A 203 -1.63 13.74 5.45
N GLY A 204 -0.52 14.42 5.13
CA GLY A 204 -0.51 15.51 4.14
C GLY A 204 -0.99 16.84 4.73
N LYS A 205 -1.02 17.87 3.90
CA LYS A 205 -1.32 19.26 4.33
C LYS A 205 -2.76 19.45 4.85
N SER A 206 -3.72 18.68 4.32
CA SER A 206 -5.15 18.73 4.66
C SER A 206 -5.61 17.59 5.56
N GLY A 207 -4.70 16.75 6.07
CA GLY A 207 -5.08 15.55 6.81
C GLY A 207 -5.86 15.83 8.10
N ASP A 208 -5.44 16.84 8.87
CA ASP A 208 -6.13 17.22 10.11
C ASP A 208 -7.50 17.83 9.84
N ASP A 209 -7.61 18.70 8.82
CA ASP A 209 -8.89 19.29 8.41
C ASP A 209 -9.87 18.22 7.94
N TYR A 210 -9.37 17.25 7.16
CA TYR A 210 -10.19 16.13 6.69
C TYR A 210 -10.63 15.21 7.84
N LEU A 211 -9.77 14.97 8.84
CA LEU A 211 -10.18 14.23 10.05
C LEU A 211 -11.31 14.96 10.79
N ALA A 212 -11.19 16.28 10.94
CA ALA A 212 -12.24 17.08 11.58
C ALA A 212 -13.57 17.01 10.81
N GLU A 213 -13.53 17.03 9.46
CA GLU A 213 -14.72 16.84 8.61
C GLU A 213 -15.36 15.45 8.83
N LEU A 214 -14.54 14.39 8.94
CA LEU A 214 -15.04 13.04 9.22
C LEU A 214 -15.72 12.96 10.59
N GLU A 215 -15.11 13.52 11.63
CA GLU A 215 -15.67 13.55 12.98
C GLU A 215 -16.98 14.37 13.06
N GLU A 216 -17.07 15.48 12.32
CA GLU A 216 -18.30 16.27 12.20
C GLU A 216 -19.40 15.47 11.49
N SER A 217 -19.05 14.79 10.40
CA SER A 217 -20.00 13.93 9.67
C SER A 217 -20.54 12.77 10.53
N VAL A 218 -19.71 12.17 11.39
CA VAL A 218 -20.14 11.15 12.36
C VAL A 218 -21.19 11.74 13.31
N LYS A 219 -21.00 12.95 13.80
CA LYS A 219 -21.98 13.64 14.68
C LYS A 219 -23.25 14.00 13.92
N GLU A 220 -23.14 14.58 12.72
CA GLU A 220 -24.27 14.96 11.88
C GLU A 220 -25.19 13.78 11.59
N PHE A 221 -24.58 12.61 11.31
CA PHE A 221 -25.33 11.38 11.06
C PHE A 221 -25.70 10.62 12.32
N ASN A 222 -25.37 11.11 13.53
CA ASN A 222 -25.59 10.43 14.83
C ASN A 222 -25.00 9.02 14.85
N LEU A 223 -23.76 8.86 14.41
CA LEU A 223 -23.04 7.57 14.34
C LEU A 223 -22.01 7.40 15.47
N GLU A 224 -22.00 8.27 16.51
CA GLU A 224 -20.99 8.28 17.58
C GLU A 224 -20.95 6.95 18.37
N SER A 225 -22.07 6.23 18.42
CA SER A 225 -22.12 4.89 19.05
C SER A 225 -21.68 3.75 18.12
N HIS A 226 -21.41 4.04 16.84
CA HIS A 226 -21.07 3.05 15.82
C HIS A 226 -19.66 3.25 15.23
N VAL A 227 -19.04 4.41 15.44
CA VAL A 227 -17.77 4.79 14.79
C VAL A 227 -16.76 5.25 15.83
N GLU A 228 -15.54 4.73 15.72
CA GLU A 228 -14.40 5.15 16.54
C GLU A 228 -13.15 5.35 15.68
N PHE A 229 -12.45 6.48 15.88
CA PHE A 229 -11.18 6.80 15.25
C PHE A 229 -10.03 6.41 16.21
N LEU A 230 -9.22 5.42 15.81
CA LEU A 230 -8.17 4.85 16.67
C LEU A 230 -6.77 5.45 16.43
N GLY A 231 -6.64 6.32 15.42
CA GLY A 231 -5.34 6.85 15.03
C GLY A 231 -4.39 5.77 14.47
N ASN A 232 -3.10 6.05 14.51
CA ASN A 232 -2.08 5.12 14.03
C ASN A 232 -1.87 3.97 15.00
N LEU A 233 -1.96 2.74 14.49
CA LEU A 233 -1.70 1.53 15.26
C LEU A 233 -0.57 0.71 14.61
N PRO A 234 0.25 0.00 15.41
CA PRO A 234 1.22 -0.95 14.87
C PRO A 234 0.52 -2.14 14.20
N GLN A 235 1.19 -2.76 13.20
CA GLN A 235 0.63 -3.88 12.43
C GLN A 235 0.13 -5.03 13.31
N THR A 236 0.78 -5.30 14.44
CA THR A 236 0.35 -6.32 15.40
C THR A 236 -1.03 -6.03 16.00
N LYS A 237 -1.34 -4.75 16.24
CA LYS A 237 -2.66 -4.32 16.71
C LYS A 237 -3.69 -4.34 15.60
N ILE A 238 -3.32 -3.92 14.38
CA ILE A 238 -4.19 -4.02 13.19
C ILE A 238 -4.61 -5.48 12.98
N LYS A 239 -3.68 -6.43 13.10
CA LYS A 239 -3.96 -7.86 13.09
C LYS A 239 -5.02 -8.26 14.11
N ASP A 240 -4.93 -7.77 15.35
CA ASP A 240 -5.89 -8.09 16.41
C ASP A 240 -7.31 -7.62 16.06
N PHE A 241 -7.43 -6.42 15.46
CA PHE A 241 -8.71 -5.93 14.93
C PHE A 241 -9.21 -6.79 13.76
N MET A 242 -8.35 -7.12 12.80
CA MET A 242 -8.72 -7.97 11.68
C MET A 242 -9.19 -9.36 12.13
N ASN A 243 -8.60 -9.95 13.17
CA ASN A 243 -9.02 -11.24 13.72
C ASN A 243 -10.46 -11.25 14.26
N LYS A 244 -10.99 -10.09 14.62
CA LYS A 244 -12.35 -9.97 15.18
C LYS A 244 -13.36 -9.46 14.17
N SER A 245 -12.91 -8.91 13.07
CA SER A 245 -13.75 -8.18 12.13
C SER A 245 -14.41 -9.06 11.08
N LYS A 246 -15.58 -8.65 10.60
CA LYS A 246 -16.33 -9.29 9.51
C LYS A 246 -16.19 -8.55 8.18
N LEU A 247 -15.68 -7.31 8.15
CA LEU A 247 -15.61 -6.52 6.91
C LEU A 247 -14.47 -5.50 6.94
N LEU A 248 -13.76 -5.34 5.82
CA LEU A 248 -12.98 -4.15 5.50
C LEU A 248 -13.74 -3.31 4.48
N ILE A 249 -13.96 -2.03 4.77
CA ILE A 249 -14.52 -1.06 3.82
C ILE A 249 -13.35 -0.24 3.26
N HIS A 250 -13.11 -0.36 1.94
CA HIS A 250 -11.99 0.27 1.27
C HIS A 250 -12.50 1.23 0.20
N THR A 251 -12.38 2.52 0.46
CA THR A 251 -13.00 3.59 -0.33
C THR A 251 -12.02 4.40 -1.18
N SER A 252 -10.73 4.02 -1.21
CA SER A 252 -9.70 4.76 -1.94
C SER A 252 -10.10 5.04 -3.39
N GLN A 253 -9.86 6.27 -3.83
CA GLN A 253 -10.10 6.67 -5.22
C GLN A 253 -9.12 6.00 -6.18
N TYR A 254 -7.88 5.85 -5.75
CA TYR A 254 -6.81 5.20 -6.50
C TYR A 254 -6.08 4.22 -5.60
N GLU A 255 -5.79 3.05 -6.14
CA GLU A 255 -5.01 2.03 -5.45
C GLU A 255 -4.10 1.34 -6.46
N THR A 256 -2.80 1.47 -6.25
CA THR A 256 -1.79 0.84 -7.12
C THR A 256 -1.66 -0.65 -6.85
N PHE A 257 -1.83 -1.07 -5.59
CA PHE A 257 -1.77 -2.49 -5.23
C PHE A 257 -2.85 -2.91 -4.22
N GLY A 258 -2.97 -2.22 -3.07
CA GLY A 258 -3.93 -2.57 -2.02
C GLY A 258 -3.37 -3.55 -0.99
N LEU A 259 -2.23 -3.22 -0.37
CA LEU A 259 -1.65 -4.04 0.70
C LEU A 259 -2.65 -4.37 1.80
N VAL A 260 -3.40 -3.38 2.28
CA VAL A 260 -4.43 -3.56 3.31
C VAL A 260 -5.51 -4.55 2.87
N ALA A 261 -5.85 -4.58 1.58
CA ALA A 261 -6.83 -5.53 1.04
C ALA A 261 -6.31 -6.97 1.08
N ILE A 262 -5.05 -7.22 0.72
CA ILE A 262 -4.48 -8.57 0.83
C ILE A 262 -4.21 -8.98 2.28
N GLU A 263 -3.86 -8.04 3.16
CA GLU A 263 -3.74 -8.27 4.60
C GLU A 263 -5.10 -8.68 5.18
N ALA A 264 -6.18 -7.96 4.87
CA ALA A 264 -7.53 -8.30 5.27
C ALA A 264 -7.96 -9.68 4.76
N ASN A 265 -7.77 -9.96 3.47
CA ASN A 265 -8.09 -11.28 2.91
C ASN A 265 -7.30 -12.40 3.59
N SER A 266 -6.02 -12.19 3.90
CA SER A 266 -5.23 -13.21 4.60
C SER A 266 -5.73 -13.51 6.01
N MET A 267 -6.34 -12.52 6.64
CA MET A 267 -6.98 -12.63 7.94
C MET A 267 -8.43 -13.13 7.85
N GLY A 268 -8.89 -13.50 6.65
CA GLY A 268 -10.26 -13.97 6.42
C GLY A 268 -11.31 -12.86 6.47
N VAL A 269 -10.93 -11.60 6.27
CA VAL A 269 -11.82 -10.45 6.27
C VAL A 269 -12.17 -10.09 4.83
N PRO A 270 -13.45 -10.23 4.41
CA PRO A 270 -13.92 -9.80 3.10
C PRO A 270 -13.88 -8.28 2.95
N ILE A 271 -13.86 -7.82 1.70
CA ILE A 271 -13.67 -6.41 1.36
C ILE A 271 -14.90 -5.88 0.65
N LEU A 272 -15.44 -4.75 1.13
CA LEU A 272 -16.37 -3.91 0.37
C LEU A 272 -15.59 -2.75 -0.22
N SER A 273 -15.64 -2.59 -1.53
CA SER A 273 -14.97 -1.49 -2.24
C SER A 273 -15.77 -1.03 -3.44
N ILE A 274 -15.42 0.13 -3.98
CA ILE A 274 -15.78 0.49 -5.36
C ILE A 274 -14.75 -0.11 -6.32
N ASN A 275 -15.15 -0.34 -7.56
CA ASN A 275 -14.25 -0.88 -8.58
C ASN A 275 -13.17 0.16 -8.93
N THR A 276 -12.00 0.06 -8.30
CA THR A 276 -10.91 1.01 -8.46
C THR A 276 -9.55 0.35 -8.47
N GLY A 277 -8.70 0.81 -9.38
CA GLY A 277 -7.29 0.45 -9.43
C GLY A 277 -7.03 -1.05 -9.47
N SER A 278 -6.03 -1.47 -8.73
CA SER A 278 -5.59 -2.87 -8.63
C SER A 278 -6.52 -3.78 -7.85
N LEU A 279 -7.52 -3.25 -7.15
CA LEU A 279 -8.43 -4.07 -6.34
C LEU A 279 -9.21 -5.09 -7.20
N ILE A 280 -9.39 -4.82 -8.50
CA ILE A 280 -9.98 -5.78 -9.45
C ILE A 280 -9.18 -7.09 -9.59
N GLU A 281 -7.89 -7.06 -9.25
CA GLU A 281 -7.02 -8.24 -9.25
C GLU A 281 -7.10 -9.01 -7.91
N ILE A 282 -7.63 -8.35 -6.87
CA ILE A 282 -7.71 -8.88 -5.49
C ILE A 282 -9.11 -9.39 -5.18
N ILE A 283 -10.14 -8.58 -5.48
CA ILE A 283 -11.53 -8.84 -5.09
C ILE A 283 -12.27 -9.58 -6.21
N GLU A 284 -13.03 -10.57 -5.82
CA GLU A 284 -13.99 -11.29 -6.67
C GLU A 284 -15.35 -11.29 -5.97
N ASN A 285 -16.35 -10.70 -6.65
CA ASN A 285 -17.69 -10.47 -6.08
C ASN A 285 -18.30 -11.76 -5.50
N ASN A 286 -18.86 -11.64 -4.29
CA ASN A 286 -19.51 -12.70 -3.51
C ASN A 286 -18.58 -13.88 -3.13
N LYS A 287 -17.26 -13.75 -3.37
CA LYS A 287 -16.28 -14.76 -2.94
C LYS A 287 -15.40 -14.25 -1.79
N ASN A 288 -14.65 -13.20 -2.02
CA ASN A 288 -13.75 -12.63 -1.01
C ASN A 288 -13.99 -11.12 -0.79
N GLY A 289 -15.09 -10.62 -1.32
CA GLY A 289 -15.50 -9.23 -1.20
C GLY A 289 -16.60 -8.89 -2.19
N TYR A 290 -16.88 -7.60 -2.29
CA TYR A 290 -17.89 -7.06 -3.19
C TYR A 290 -17.47 -5.68 -3.73
N PHE A 291 -17.66 -5.48 -5.03
CA PHE A 291 -17.56 -4.17 -5.65
C PHE A 291 -18.93 -3.55 -5.74
N ALA A 292 -19.15 -2.48 -4.98
CA ALA A 292 -20.32 -1.64 -5.10
C ALA A 292 -20.21 -0.72 -6.33
N GLU A 293 -21.31 -0.44 -7.00
CA GLU A 293 -21.39 0.62 -8.02
C GLU A 293 -21.19 1.98 -7.36
N ASP A 294 -21.90 2.19 -6.26
CA ASP A 294 -21.66 3.21 -5.25
C ASP A 294 -21.95 2.65 -3.85
N PHE A 295 -21.59 3.37 -2.80
CA PHE A 295 -21.81 2.90 -1.42
C PHE A 295 -23.27 3.04 -0.94
N MET A 296 -24.21 3.43 -1.81
CA MET A 296 -25.65 3.41 -1.55
C MET A 296 -26.34 2.21 -2.22
N ASP A 297 -25.57 1.36 -2.91
CA ASP A 297 -26.06 0.19 -3.64
C ASP A 297 -26.73 -0.82 -2.69
N ASN A 298 -27.96 -1.23 -3.07
CA ASN A 298 -28.70 -2.24 -2.33
C ASN A 298 -28.04 -3.62 -2.35
N HIS A 299 -27.29 -3.96 -3.40
CA HIS A 299 -26.58 -5.24 -3.46
C HIS A 299 -25.40 -5.26 -2.49
N ALA A 300 -24.69 -4.13 -2.36
CA ALA A 300 -23.64 -3.97 -1.34
C ALA A 300 -24.23 -4.13 0.07
N ASN A 301 -25.38 -3.51 0.34
CA ASN A 301 -26.06 -3.65 1.61
C ASN A 301 -26.48 -5.10 1.90
N ASN A 302 -26.98 -5.84 0.90
CA ASN A 302 -27.35 -7.25 1.06
C ASN A 302 -26.13 -8.12 1.34
N PHE A 303 -25.03 -7.92 0.59
CA PHE A 303 -23.76 -8.62 0.83
C PHE A 303 -23.30 -8.43 2.28
N VAL A 304 -23.29 -7.20 2.79
CA VAL A 304 -22.87 -6.92 4.16
C VAL A 304 -23.84 -7.50 5.18
N LYS A 305 -25.15 -7.41 4.94
CA LYS A 305 -26.19 -8.00 5.81
C LYS A 305 -26.02 -9.52 5.93
N ASP A 306 -25.74 -10.20 4.81
CA ASP A 306 -25.54 -11.66 4.81
C ASP A 306 -24.28 -12.05 5.57
N LEU A 307 -23.19 -11.27 5.47
CA LEU A 307 -21.98 -11.47 6.28
C LEU A 307 -22.23 -11.33 7.78
N LEU A 308 -23.14 -10.44 8.20
CA LEU A 308 -23.44 -10.23 9.61
C LEU A 308 -24.34 -11.32 10.20
N ASN A 309 -25.32 -11.80 9.44
CA ASN A 309 -26.46 -12.56 9.95
C ASN A 309 -26.46 -14.03 9.52
N ASP A 310 -25.56 -14.47 8.63
CA ASP A 310 -25.41 -15.85 8.19
C ASP A 310 -23.96 -16.31 8.41
N ASP A 311 -23.75 -17.05 9.51
CA ASP A 311 -22.42 -17.52 9.89
C ASP A 311 -21.86 -18.54 8.89
N ASP A 312 -22.67 -19.37 8.24
CA ASP A 312 -22.23 -20.32 7.22
C ASP A 312 -21.78 -19.57 5.97
N TYR A 313 -22.51 -18.55 5.55
CA TYR A 313 -22.11 -17.67 4.45
C TYR A 313 -20.82 -16.95 4.79
N PHE A 314 -20.71 -16.33 5.98
CA PHE A 314 -19.49 -15.66 6.41
C PHE A 314 -18.29 -16.60 6.40
N ASN A 315 -18.41 -17.81 6.98
CA ASN A 315 -17.34 -18.79 7.04
C ASN A 315 -16.88 -19.22 5.63
N ASN A 316 -17.81 -19.39 4.70
CA ASN A 316 -17.47 -19.68 3.31
C ASN A 316 -16.68 -18.54 2.67
N VAL A 317 -17.13 -17.29 2.82
CA VAL A 317 -16.43 -16.11 2.30
C VAL A 317 -15.06 -15.93 2.96
N MET A 318 -14.97 -16.11 4.28
CA MET A 318 -13.72 -16.08 5.04
C MET A 318 -12.67 -17.06 4.48
N ASN A 319 -13.07 -18.30 4.24
CA ASN A 319 -12.18 -19.31 3.67
C ASN A 319 -11.69 -18.92 2.27
N GLN A 320 -12.56 -18.35 1.44
CA GLN A 320 -12.18 -17.87 0.11
C GLN A 320 -11.22 -16.67 0.19
N CYS A 321 -11.38 -15.76 1.17
CA CYS A 321 -10.43 -14.69 1.43
C CYS A 321 -9.03 -15.26 1.70
N ILE A 322 -8.92 -16.20 2.64
CA ILE A 322 -7.65 -16.83 3.02
C ILE A 322 -7.00 -17.49 1.80
N GLN A 323 -7.75 -18.33 1.08
CA GLN A 323 -7.27 -19.01 -0.11
C GLN A 323 -6.78 -18.04 -1.19
N LYS A 324 -7.53 -16.97 -1.46
CA LYS A 324 -7.16 -15.96 -2.46
C LYS A 324 -5.86 -15.23 -2.11
N SER A 325 -5.57 -15.09 -0.82
CA SER A 325 -4.35 -14.42 -0.34
C SER A 325 -3.08 -15.27 -0.45
N GLU A 326 -3.17 -16.60 -0.63
CA GLU A 326 -2.03 -17.52 -0.60
C GLU A 326 -0.98 -17.23 -1.68
N LYS A 327 -1.40 -16.69 -2.81
CA LYS A 327 -0.51 -16.30 -3.92
C LYS A 327 0.42 -15.13 -3.57
N TYR A 328 0.12 -14.34 -2.52
CA TYR A 328 0.92 -13.20 -2.11
C TYR A 328 2.01 -13.64 -1.12
N ASN A 329 3.21 -13.85 -1.64
CA ASN A 329 4.33 -14.41 -0.88
C ASN A 329 5.62 -13.62 -1.18
N TRP A 330 6.36 -13.25 -0.15
CA TRP A 330 7.63 -12.53 -0.28
C TRP A 330 8.73 -13.35 -0.99
N GLU A 331 8.67 -14.67 -0.95
CA GLU A 331 9.62 -15.52 -1.70
C GLU A 331 9.41 -15.34 -3.21
N VAL A 332 8.16 -15.41 -3.67
CA VAL A 332 7.81 -15.18 -5.08
C VAL A 332 8.18 -13.76 -5.53
N THR A 333 7.98 -12.77 -4.66
CA THR A 333 8.39 -11.38 -4.91
C THR A 333 9.90 -11.28 -5.08
N ALA A 334 10.67 -11.91 -4.19
CA ALA A 334 12.13 -11.89 -4.23
C ALA A 334 12.68 -12.60 -5.49
N ASP A 335 12.14 -13.75 -5.83
CA ASP A 335 12.53 -14.49 -7.06
C ASP A 335 12.29 -13.64 -8.31
N SER A 336 11.14 -12.96 -8.37
CA SER A 336 10.81 -12.07 -9.48
C SER A 336 11.77 -10.88 -9.58
N LEU A 337 12.15 -10.29 -8.43
CA LEU A 337 13.15 -9.23 -8.37
C LEU A 337 14.53 -9.72 -8.80
N LEU A 338 14.98 -10.88 -8.29
CA LEU A 338 16.28 -11.47 -8.66
C LEU A 338 16.37 -11.73 -10.16
N LYS A 339 15.30 -12.25 -10.76
CA LYS A 339 15.23 -12.42 -12.20
C LYS A 339 15.36 -11.08 -12.94
N THR A 340 14.68 -10.05 -12.46
CA THR A 340 14.79 -8.70 -13.04
C THR A 340 16.21 -8.16 -12.96
N TYR A 341 16.90 -8.37 -11.83
CA TYR A 341 18.30 -7.94 -11.66
C TYR A 341 19.26 -8.72 -12.58
N GLN A 342 18.99 -10.01 -12.81
CA GLN A 342 19.77 -10.82 -13.78
C GLN A 342 19.55 -10.32 -15.20
N ASP A 343 18.30 -9.99 -15.58
CA ASP A 343 17.99 -9.43 -16.90
C ASP A 343 18.75 -8.10 -17.15
N VAL A 344 18.99 -7.28 -16.12
CA VAL A 344 19.79 -6.05 -16.21
C VAL A 344 21.24 -6.34 -16.59
N LYS A 345 21.83 -7.41 -16.05
CA LYS A 345 23.25 -7.77 -16.34
C LYS A 345 23.44 -8.32 -17.77
N LEU A 346 22.35 -8.72 -18.42
CA LEU A 346 22.37 -9.28 -19.77
C LEU A 346 22.02 -8.23 -20.86
N SER A 347 21.49 -7.08 -20.48
CA SER A 347 21.10 -5.97 -21.36
C SER A 347 22.20 -4.92 -21.50
#